data_a3596e2f3c3a4b8b05815e5392dba398
#
_entry.id   a3596e2f3c3a4b8b05815e5392dba398
#
_cell.length_a   1.000
_cell.length_b   1.000
_cell.length_c   1.000
_cell.angle_alpha   90.00
_cell.angle_beta   90.00
_cell.angle_gamma   90.00
#
_symmetry.space_group_name_H-M   'P 1'
#
loop_
_entity.id
_entity.type
_entity.pdbx_description
1 polymer ?
#
loop_
_entity_poly.entity_id
_entity_poly.type
_entity_poly.pdbx_seq_one_letter_code
_entity_poly.pdbx_strand_id
1 'polypeptide(L)'
;MDLDEDAYRQGEIIPHIHSIRPVPLSEELQSSKQLLGGTVEGAIEGLLSELSTDVTYILGPGGTLHQLKKEIGFEGTLLGVDIWRTYPPENQNQSTSSSSPPYPSGTVITKDANESAILSSLTDTNVVIVSPIGGQGFILGRGNGQISPSVLERCTIKIVGSRAKLEAIDVLRVDTGDPDIDSKIRGWHRIHIGRFETRLIEVV
;
A
#
# COMPACT_ATOMS: atom_id res chain seq x y z
N MET A 1 -23.20 7.94 6.96
CA MET A 1 -23.13 7.06 5.77
C MET A 1 -22.49 5.79 6.27
N ASP A 2 -23.28 4.80 6.62
CA ASP A 2 -22.76 3.53 7.10
C ASP A 2 -22.39 2.68 5.89
N LEU A 3 -21.14 2.24 5.85
CA LEU A 3 -20.68 1.23 4.91
C LEU A 3 -21.04 -0.14 5.49
N ASP A 4 -21.62 -1.00 4.69
CA ASP A 4 -21.74 -2.40 5.03
C ASP A 4 -20.32 -3.00 5.02
N GLU A 5 -19.77 -3.20 6.22
CA GLU A 5 -18.39 -3.68 6.39
C GLU A 5 -18.23 -5.11 5.84
N ASP A 6 -19.26 -5.93 5.87
CA ASP A 6 -19.18 -7.31 5.39
C ASP A 6 -19.18 -7.35 3.86
N ALA A 7 -19.99 -6.53 3.18
CA ALA A 7 -19.96 -6.39 1.73
C ALA A 7 -18.63 -5.75 1.26
N TYR A 8 -18.13 -4.76 2.01
CA TYR A 8 -16.84 -4.13 1.71
C TYR A 8 -15.66 -5.10 1.89
N ARG A 9 -15.71 -6.00 2.89
CA ARG A 9 -14.71 -7.07 3.08
C ARG A 9 -14.68 -8.07 1.94
N GLN A 10 -15.83 -8.30 1.28
CA GLN A 10 -15.95 -9.18 0.10
C GLN A 10 -15.59 -8.50 -1.21
N GLY A 11 -15.22 -7.21 -1.18
CA GLY A 11 -14.89 -6.44 -2.37
C GLY A 11 -16.13 -5.95 -3.15
N GLU A 12 -17.33 -6.16 -2.62
CA GLU A 12 -18.56 -5.65 -3.18
C GLU A 12 -18.82 -4.24 -2.64
N ILE A 13 -18.51 -3.23 -3.44
CA ILE A 13 -18.92 -1.86 -3.17
C ILE A 13 -20.36 -1.72 -3.64
N ILE A 14 -21.33 -1.85 -2.74
CA ILE A 14 -22.71 -1.46 -3.00
C ILE A 14 -22.84 0.02 -2.59
N PRO A 15 -22.78 0.97 -3.53
CA PRO A 15 -23.01 2.36 -3.17
C PRO A 15 -24.51 2.58 -2.94
N HIS A 16 -24.92 2.74 -1.71
CA HIS A 16 -26.19 3.39 -1.39
C HIS A 16 -26.08 4.90 -1.71
N ILE A 17 -25.88 5.21 -2.99
CA ILE A 17 -25.94 6.59 -3.47
C ILE A 17 -27.26 6.76 -4.18
N HIS A 18 -28.23 7.37 -3.52
CA HIS A 18 -29.37 7.94 -4.19
C HIS A 18 -28.90 9.05 -5.13
N SER A 19 -28.93 8.76 -6.43
CA SER A 19 -28.89 9.69 -7.56
C SER A 19 -27.79 10.79 -7.51
N ILE A 20 -26.54 10.44 -7.75
CA ILE A 20 -25.63 11.34 -8.45
C ILE A 20 -25.76 11.01 -9.95
N ARG A 21 -26.27 11.96 -10.73
CA ARG A 21 -26.25 11.83 -12.19
C ARG A 21 -24.78 11.70 -12.62
N PRO A 22 -24.41 10.64 -13.35
CA PRO A 22 -23.05 10.57 -13.87
C PRO A 22 -22.85 11.76 -14.80
N VAL A 23 -21.87 12.60 -14.49
CA VAL A 23 -21.34 13.56 -15.46
C VAL A 23 -20.62 12.71 -16.49
N PRO A 24 -20.97 12.76 -17.79
CA PRO A 24 -20.24 12.03 -18.81
C PRO A 24 -18.81 12.60 -18.86
N LEU A 25 -17.86 11.83 -18.37
CA LEU A 25 -16.43 12.08 -18.60
C LEU A 25 -16.21 11.84 -20.10
N SER A 26 -15.86 12.89 -20.85
CA SER A 26 -15.46 12.72 -22.23
C SER A 26 -14.24 11.78 -22.30
N GLU A 27 -14.18 10.94 -23.31
CA GLU A 27 -13.03 10.03 -23.53
C GLU A 27 -11.70 10.78 -23.60
N GLU A 28 -11.69 12.04 -24.02
CA GLU A 28 -10.53 12.93 -24.02
C GLU A 28 -9.98 13.24 -22.61
N LEU A 29 -10.85 13.34 -21.59
CA LEU A 29 -10.41 13.52 -20.21
C LEU A 29 -9.83 12.24 -19.59
N GLN A 30 -10.26 11.08 -20.05
CA GLN A 30 -9.67 9.82 -19.62
C GLN A 30 -8.30 9.59 -20.26
N SER A 31 -8.14 9.91 -21.54
CA SER A 31 -6.86 9.79 -22.24
C SER A 31 -5.79 10.76 -21.69
N SER A 32 -6.17 11.98 -21.33
CA SER A 32 -5.25 12.93 -20.70
C SER A 32 -4.81 12.53 -19.29
N LYS A 33 -5.68 11.86 -18.51
CA LYS A 33 -5.29 11.28 -17.21
C LYS A 33 -4.32 10.11 -17.35
N GLN A 34 -4.43 9.31 -18.40
CA GLN A 34 -3.48 8.22 -18.70
C GLN A 34 -2.13 8.75 -19.20
N LEU A 35 -2.11 9.87 -19.93
CA LEU A 35 -0.89 10.50 -20.44
C LEU A 35 -0.08 11.27 -19.37
N LEU A 36 -0.69 11.68 -18.27
CA LEU A 36 -0.05 12.47 -17.22
C LEU A 36 0.63 11.65 -16.12
N GLY A 37 0.88 10.35 -16.30
CA GLY A 37 1.67 9.49 -15.41
C GLY A 37 1.34 9.71 -13.92
N GLY A 38 0.77 8.75 -13.25
CA GLY A 38 0.40 8.88 -11.84
C GLY A 38 -0.81 8.04 -11.51
N THR A 39 -1.00 6.96 -12.29
CA THR A 39 -2.00 5.92 -12.02
C THR A 39 -1.59 5.10 -10.79
N VAL A 40 -2.54 4.36 -10.24
CA VAL A 40 -2.26 3.42 -9.13
C VAL A 40 -1.25 2.37 -9.58
N GLU A 41 -1.41 1.85 -10.80
CA GLU A 41 -0.53 0.85 -11.42
C GLU A 41 0.91 1.39 -11.53
N GLY A 42 1.08 2.60 -12.05
CA GLY A 42 2.40 3.22 -12.16
C GLY A 42 3.05 3.46 -10.80
N ALA A 43 2.28 3.87 -9.78
CA ALA A 43 2.80 4.04 -8.43
C ALA A 43 3.25 2.70 -7.82
N ILE A 44 2.49 1.62 -8.06
CA ILE A 44 2.85 0.27 -7.65
C ILE A 44 4.10 -0.22 -8.38
N GLU A 45 4.20 -0.05 -9.70
CA GLU A 45 5.40 -0.41 -10.46
C GLU A 45 6.66 0.30 -9.93
N GLY A 46 6.54 1.61 -9.63
CA GLY A 46 7.63 2.37 -9.03
C GLY A 46 8.05 1.81 -7.67
N LEU A 47 7.09 1.48 -6.80
CA LEU A 47 7.37 0.86 -5.51
C LEU A 47 8.01 -0.52 -5.67
N LEU A 48 7.48 -1.37 -6.57
CA LEU A 48 7.97 -2.72 -6.82
C LEU A 48 9.44 -2.74 -7.26
N SER A 49 9.88 -1.74 -8.05
CA SER A 49 11.27 -1.62 -8.48
C SER A 49 12.26 -1.34 -7.35
N GLU A 50 11.78 -0.90 -6.18
CA GLU A 50 12.59 -0.63 -4.98
C GLU A 50 12.49 -1.73 -3.91
N LEU A 51 11.79 -2.82 -4.18
CA LEU A 51 11.73 -3.92 -3.23
C LEU A 51 13.07 -4.68 -3.19
N SER A 52 13.44 -5.12 -2.01
CA SER A 52 14.68 -5.86 -1.75
C SER A 52 14.39 -7.31 -1.38
N THR A 53 15.40 -8.17 -1.50
CA THR A 53 15.38 -9.55 -1.01
C THR A 53 15.61 -9.60 0.51
N ASP A 54 15.26 -10.72 1.13
CA ASP A 54 15.39 -10.97 2.58
C ASP A 54 14.66 -9.95 3.46
N VAL A 55 13.50 -9.50 3.00
CA VAL A 55 12.68 -8.52 3.68
C VAL A 55 11.30 -9.10 3.98
N THR A 56 10.81 -8.86 5.19
CA THR A 56 9.42 -9.09 5.54
C THR A 56 8.62 -7.82 5.29
N TYR A 57 7.69 -7.87 4.35
CA TYR A 57 6.79 -6.78 4.00
C TYR A 57 5.44 -6.97 4.69
N ILE A 58 5.03 -5.97 5.47
CA ILE A 58 3.72 -5.86 6.10
C ILE A 58 2.87 -4.96 5.22
N LEU A 59 1.91 -5.55 4.50
CA LEU A 59 1.09 -4.88 3.51
C LEU A 59 -0.22 -4.44 4.14
N GLY A 60 -0.40 -3.15 4.29
CA GLY A 60 -1.58 -2.55 4.91
C GLY A 60 -2.88 -2.78 4.13
N PRO A 61 -4.01 -2.29 4.66
CA PRO A 61 -5.32 -2.37 4.01
C PRO A 61 -5.49 -1.31 2.92
N GLY A 62 -6.56 -1.45 2.15
CA GLY A 62 -7.05 -0.49 1.16
C GLY A 62 -6.80 -0.87 -0.29
N GLY A 63 -7.57 -0.28 -1.21
CA GLY A 63 -7.59 -0.65 -2.63
C GLY A 63 -6.23 -0.58 -3.32
N THR A 64 -5.40 0.42 -3.02
CA THR A 64 -4.05 0.54 -3.57
C THR A 64 -3.18 -0.65 -3.16
N LEU A 65 -3.23 -1.05 -1.88
CA LEU A 65 -2.48 -2.18 -1.36
C LEU A 65 -3.04 -3.51 -1.86
N HIS A 66 -4.37 -3.61 -2.00
CA HIS A 66 -5.00 -4.80 -2.59
C HIS A 66 -4.53 -5.03 -4.03
N GLN A 67 -4.41 -3.95 -4.82
CA GLN A 67 -3.85 -4.05 -6.16
C GLN A 67 -2.35 -4.43 -6.15
N LEU A 68 -1.55 -3.86 -5.23
CA LEU A 68 -0.16 -4.27 -5.02
C LEU A 68 -0.06 -5.78 -4.74
N LYS A 69 -0.92 -6.32 -3.85
CA LYS A 69 -0.97 -7.75 -3.51
C LYS A 69 -1.25 -8.62 -4.75
N LYS A 70 -2.15 -8.17 -5.64
CA LYS A 70 -2.41 -8.85 -6.92
C LYS A 70 -1.20 -8.80 -7.87
N GLU A 71 -0.53 -7.67 -7.98
CA GLU A 71 0.65 -7.51 -8.85
C GLU A 71 1.81 -8.42 -8.40
N ILE A 72 2.01 -8.62 -7.10
CA ILE A 72 3.01 -9.56 -6.59
C ILE A 72 2.53 -11.02 -6.52
N GLY A 73 1.38 -11.30 -7.11
CA GLY A 73 0.93 -12.65 -7.44
C GLY A 73 0.04 -13.35 -6.41
N PHE A 74 -0.62 -12.62 -5.50
CA PHE A 74 -1.59 -13.26 -4.61
C PHE A 74 -2.86 -12.45 -4.37
N GLU A 75 -3.96 -13.15 -4.15
CA GLU A 75 -5.21 -12.55 -3.71
C GLU A 75 -5.14 -12.24 -2.22
N GLY A 76 -4.83 -10.99 -1.90
CA GLY A 76 -4.72 -10.49 -0.54
C GLY A 76 -6.05 -9.97 0.01
N THR A 77 -6.08 -9.60 1.28
CA THR A 77 -7.25 -8.99 1.92
C THR A 77 -7.38 -7.51 1.53
N LEU A 78 -8.61 -7.03 1.39
CA LEU A 78 -8.88 -5.62 1.08
C LEU A 78 -8.74 -4.74 2.33
N LEU A 79 -9.25 -5.21 3.47
CA LEU A 79 -9.28 -4.47 4.75
C LEU A 79 -8.27 -4.97 5.77
N GLY A 80 -7.72 -6.16 5.57
CA GLY A 80 -6.74 -6.78 6.46
C GLY A 80 -5.31 -6.40 6.10
N VAL A 81 -4.42 -6.76 7.01
CA VAL A 81 -2.97 -6.65 6.85
C VAL A 81 -2.43 -8.01 6.45
N ASP A 82 -1.68 -8.07 5.34
CA ASP A 82 -1.09 -9.32 4.86
C ASP A 82 0.43 -9.26 4.97
N ILE A 83 1.06 -10.39 5.21
CA ILE A 83 2.51 -10.51 5.36
C ILE A 83 3.07 -11.29 4.18
N TRP A 84 4.01 -10.67 3.49
CA TRP A 84 4.73 -11.24 2.36
C TRP A 84 6.25 -11.14 2.61
N ARG A 85 6.98 -12.23 2.37
CA ARG A 85 8.43 -12.29 2.58
C ARG A 85 9.14 -12.59 1.30
N THR A 86 10.17 -11.82 1.01
CA THR A 86 11.05 -12.01 -0.13
C THR A 86 12.27 -12.86 0.24
N TYR A 87 12.81 -13.53 -0.76
CA TYR A 87 14.01 -14.35 -0.61
C TYR A 87 15.05 -13.96 -1.66
N PRO A 88 16.35 -14.24 -1.41
CA PRO A 88 17.38 -14.13 -2.43
C PRO A 88 16.99 -14.96 -3.66
N PRO A 89 17.38 -14.54 -4.86
CA PRO A 89 17.26 -15.42 -6.02
C PRO A 89 18.06 -16.69 -5.70
N GLU A 90 17.37 -17.83 -5.66
CA GLU A 90 18.06 -19.12 -5.61
C GLU A 90 19.03 -19.14 -6.79
N ASN A 91 20.27 -19.66 -6.57
CA ASN A 91 21.27 -19.80 -7.62
C ASN A 91 20.65 -20.56 -8.80
N GLN A 92 20.08 -19.81 -9.74
CA GLN A 92 19.47 -20.38 -10.95
C GLN A 92 20.58 -20.85 -11.89
N ASN A 93 21.10 -22.01 -11.60
CA ASN A 93 21.83 -22.81 -12.58
C ASN A 93 20.84 -23.52 -13.52
N GLN A 94 19.74 -22.86 -13.94
CA GLN A 94 18.87 -23.39 -15.00
C GLN A 94 18.19 -22.29 -15.78
N SER A 95 18.69 -22.16 -17.03
CA SER A 95 17.96 -21.84 -18.28
C SER A 95 16.85 -20.79 -18.30
N THR A 96 17.21 -19.61 -18.85
CA THR A 96 16.47 -18.96 -19.95
C THR A 96 14.96 -19.10 -19.96
N SER A 97 14.26 -18.24 -19.24
CA SER A 97 13.03 -17.65 -19.75
C SER A 97 13.03 -16.16 -19.41
N SER A 98 12.92 -15.34 -20.44
CA SER A 98 13.11 -13.90 -20.46
C SER A 98 11.93 -13.09 -19.88
N SER A 99 11.39 -13.47 -18.74
CA SER A 99 10.27 -12.74 -18.12
C SER A 99 10.22 -12.84 -16.58
N SER A 100 11.37 -12.73 -15.92
CA SER A 100 11.33 -12.55 -14.46
C SER A 100 10.76 -11.17 -14.14
N PRO A 101 9.84 -11.05 -13.18
CA PRO A 101 9.33 -9.75 -12.76
C PRO A 101 10.48 -8.86 -12.24
N PRO A 102 10.37 -7.52 -12.35
CA PRO A 102 11.41 -6.60 -11.93
C PRO A 102 11.51 -6.45 -10.41
N TYR A 103 10.88 -7.31 -9.64
CA TYR A 103 10.87 -7.33 -8.17
C TYR A 103 11.22 -8.73 -7.64
N PRO A 104 11.67 -8.86 -6.36
CA PRO A 104 12.07 -10.13 -5.79
C PRO A 104 10.92 -11.14 -5.71
N SER A 105 11.25 -12.42 -5.86
CA SER A 105 10.30 -13.50 -5.55
C SER A 105 10.02 -13.54 -4.04
N GLY A 106 8.82 -13.93 -3.66
CA GLY A 106 8.44 -14.02 -2.26
C GLY A 106 7.27 -14.95 -2.02
N THR A 107 6.97 -15.17 -0.75
CA THR A 107 5.88 -16.05 -0.30
C THR A 107 4.98 -15.31 0.69
N VAL A 108 3.69 -15.55 0.59
CA VAL A 108 2.71 -15.08 1.59
C VAL A 108 2.90 -15.87 2.87
N ILE A 109 3.17 -15.20 3.97
CA ILE A 109 3.34 -15.80 5.29
C ILE A 109 1.99 -15.90 6.00
N THR A 110 1.22 -14.82 5.99
CA THR A 110 -0.09 -14.76 6.65
C THR A 110 -0.98 -13.77 5.93
N LYS A 111 -2.26 -14.08 5.78
CA LYS A 111 -3.30 -13.15 5.35
C LYS A 111 -4.12 -12.72 6.56
N ASP A 112 -4.63 -11.49 6.54
CA ASP A 112 -5.44 -10.89 7.61
C ASP A 112 -4.78 -11.04 9.00
N ALA A 113 -3.51 -10.67 9.06
CA ALA A 113 -2.69 -10.82 10.25
C ALA A 113 -3.12 -9.84 11.35
N ASN A 114 -3.29 -10.33 12.56
CA ASN A 114 -3.37 -9.49 13.75
C ASN A 114 -1.96 -9.09 14.25
N GLU A 115 -1.88 -8.20 15.23
CA GLU A 115 -0.62 -7.71 15.79
C GLU A 115 0.33 -8.86 16.19
N SER A 116 -0.18 -9.87 16.93
CA SER A 116 0.64 -11.00 17.38
C SER A 116 1.23 -11.80 16.22
N ALA A 117 0.45 -12.03 15.16
CA ALA A 117 0.92 -12.70 13.95
C ALA A 117 1.97 -11.85 13.22
N ILE A 118 1.81 -10.53 13.16
CA ILE A 118 2.80 -9.62 12.59
C ILE A 118 4.10 -9.71 13.39
N LEU A 119 4.05 -9.51 14.71
CA LEU A 119 5.23 -9.51 15.57
C LEU A 119 6.00 -10.84 15.51
N SER A 120 5.29 -11.99 15.46
CA SER A 120 5.92 -13.31 15.34
C SER A 120 6.53 -13.57 13.96
N SER A 121 6.14 -12.82 12.94
CA SER A 121 6.63 -12.95 11.57
C SER A 121 7.79 -12.01 11.25
N LEU A 122 8.14 -11.06 12.13
CA LEU A 122 9.22 -10.12 11.88
C LEU A 122 10.58 -10.82 11.80
N THR A 123 11.45 -10.29 10.96
CA THR A 123 12.84 -10.73 10.76
C THR A 123 13.81 -9.58 11.05
N ASP A 124 15.04 -9.68 10.58
CA ASP A 124 16.04 -8.61 10.76
C ASP A 124 15.68 -7.35 9.97
N THR A 125 15.04 -7.51 8.80
CA THR A 125 14.62 -6.38 7.97
C THR A 125 13.11 -6.45 7.70
N ASN A 126 12.40 -5.42 8.15
CA ASN A 126 10.94 -5.35 8.04
C ASN A 126 10.50 -4.01 7.46
N VAL A 127 9.55 -4.05 6.55
CA VAL A 127 9.00 -2.87 5.88
C VAL A 127 7.48 -2.90 5.94
N VAL A 128 6.89 -1.86 6.49
CA VAL A 128 5.44 -1.61 6.40
C VAL A 128 5.17 -0.80 5.13
N ILE A 129 4.26 -1.29 4.29
CA ILE A 129 3.78 -0.56 3.13
C ILE A 129 2.33 -0.13 3.37
N VAL A 130 2.09 1.17 3.29
CA VAL A 130 0.78 1.79 3.51
C VAL A 130 0.41 2.73 2.39
N SER A 131 -0.89 3.02 2.30
CA SER A 131 -1.44 4.03 1.40
C SER A 131 -2.34 4.97 2.20
N PRO A 132 -2.31 6.28 1.93
CA PRO A 132 -3.17 7.23 2.62
C PRO A 132 -4.65 6.87 2.48
N ILE A 133 -5.41 7.06 3.54
CA ILE A 133 -6.88 6.98 3.48
C ILE A 133 -7.37 8.18 2.65
N GLY A 134 -8.18 7.90 1.63
CA GLY A 134 -8.67 8.93 0.70
C GLY A 134 -9.42 10.05 1.42
N GLY A 135 -9.09 11.30 1.09
CA GLY A 135 -9.69 12.51 1.63
C GLY A 135 -9.27 12.88 3.06
N GLN A 136 -8.70 11.95 3.84
CA GLN A 136 -8.30 12.21 5.23
C GLN A 136 -6.79 12.32 5.42
N GLY A 137 -6.00 11.68 4.57
CA GLY A 137 -4.54 11.70 4.62
C GLY A 137 -3.91 10.82 5.70
N PHE A 138 -4.68 10.09 6.50
CA PHE A 138 -4.10 9.18 7.50
C PHE A 138 -3.41 8.00 6.83
N ILE A 139 -2.18 7.70 7.27
CA ILE A 139 -1.41 6.54 6.83
C ILE A 139 -1.40 5.43 7.89
N LEU A 140 -1.44 5.79 9.17
CA LEU A 140 -1.42 4.89 10.31
C LEU A 140 -2.36 5.38 11.41
N GLY A 141 -2.81 4.43 12.26
CA GLY A 141 -3.67 4.69 13.41
C GLY A 141 -5.17 4.66 13.10
N ARG A 142 -5.55 4.63 11.82
CA ARG A 142 -6.95 4.52 11.41
C ARG A 142 -7.13 3.40 10.40
N GLY A 143 -7.99 2.43 10.73
CA GLY A 143 -8.30 1.29 9.86
C GLY A 143 -7.15 0.26 9.71
N ASN A 144 -6.07 0.39 10.47
CA ASN A 144 -4.92 -0.52 10.44
C ASN A 144 -4.27 -0.69 11.83
N GLY A 145 -5.09 -0.78 12.88
CA GLY A 145 -4.62 -0.91 14.26
C GLY A 145 -3.76 -2.16 14.53
N GLN A 146 -3.78 -3.15 13.64
CA GLN A 146 -2.89 -4.32 13.69
C GLN A 146 -1.42 -3.93 13.50
N ILE A 147 -1.16 -2.83 12.77
CA ILE A 147 0.17 -2.23 12.63
C ILE A 147 0.37 -1.31 13.84
N SER A 148 0.60 -1.92 14.98
CA SER A 148 0.71 -1.24 16.28
C SER A 148 2.04 -0.50 16.45
N PRO A 149 2.18 0.35 17.48
CA PRO A 149 3.46 0.94 17.86
C PRO A 149 4.58 -0.09 18.00
N SER A 150 4.33 -1.24 18.63
CA SER A 150 5.31 -2.32 18.80
C SER A 150 5.79 -2.91 17.47
N VAL A 151 4.94 -2.96 16.47
CA VAL A 151 5.31 -3.36 15.09
C VAL A 151 6.15 -2.26 14.44
N LEU A 152 5.71 -1.00 14.56
CA LEU A 152 6.33 0.15 13.89
C LEU A 152 7.74 0.43 14.41
N GLU A 153 8.03 0.16 15.69
CA GLU A 153 9.38 0.27 16.25
C GLU A 153 10.43 -0.61 15.53
N ARG A 154 9.98 -1.68 14.88
CA ARG A 154 10.82 -2.70 14.25
C ARG A 154 10.76 -2.67 12.72
N CYS A 155 10.12 -1.66 12.16
CA CYS A 155 9.86 -1.57 10.73
C CYS A 155 10.27 -0.20 10.16
N THR A 156 10.69 -0.20 8.92
CA THR A 156 10.70 1.04 8.11
C THR A 156 9.37 1.18 7.39
N ILE A 157 9.02 2.41 6.98
CA ILE A 157 7.73 2.69 6.34
C ILE A 157 7.97 3.12 4.88
N LYS A 158 7.24 2.50 3.97
CA LYS A 158 7.08 2.96 2.59
C LYS A 158 5.62 3.35 2.35
N ILE A 159 5.44 4.46 1.65
CA ILE A 159 4.10 5.00 1.35
C ILE A 159 3.91 4.98 -0.17
N VAL A 160 2.74 4.52 -0.61
CA VAL A 160 2.36 4.47 -2.02
C VAL A 160 0.97 5.04 -2.23
N GLY A 161 0.78 5.78 -3.30
CA GLY A 161 -0.53 6.33 -3.64
C GLY A 161 -0.54 6.94 -5.02
N SER A 162 -1.68 6.93 -5.70
CA SER A 162 -1.80 7.61 -6.99
C SER A 162 -1.70 9.14 -6.84
N ARG A 163 -1.25 9.81 -7.89
CA ARG A 163 -1.23 11.28 -7.95
C ARG A 163 -2.61 11.87 -7.59
N ALA A 164 -3.68 11.35 -8.19
CA ALA A 164 -5.03 11.84 -7.95
C ALA A 164 -5.46 11.74 -6.47
N LYS A 165 -5.00 10.69 -5.77
CA LYS A 165 -5.26 10.53 -4.34
C LYS A 165 -4.53 11.59 -3.51
N LEU A 166 -3.31 11.94 -3.90
CA LEU A 166 -2.46 12.87 -3.17
C LEU A 166 -2.68 14.34 -3.55
N GLU A 167 -3.30 14.63 -4.70
CA GLU A 167 -3.70 15.98 -5.06
C GLU A 167 -4.79 16.56 -4.14
N ALA A 168 -5.60 15.69 -3.55
CA ALA A 168 -6.64 16.06 -2.58
C ALA A 168 -6.13 16.08 -1.12
N ILE A 169 -4.83 15.89 -0.91
CA ILE A 169 -4.22 15.76 0.43
C ILE A 169 -3.00 16.68 0.48
N ASP A 170 -3.05 17.70 1.33
CA ASP A 170 -1.94 18.65 1.52
C ASP A 170 -0.84 18.05 2.40
N VAL A 171 -1.23 17.35 3.48
CA VAL A 171 -0.35 16.72 4.45
C VAL A 171 -0.84 15.31 4.77
N LEU A 172 0.07 14.41 5.07
CA LEU A 172 -0.27 13.10 5.61
C LEU A 172 -0.38 13.18 7.13
N ARG A 173 -1.08 12.20 7.73
CA ARG A 173 -1.34 12.17 9.16
C ARG A 173 -1.00 10.82 9.74
N VAL A 174 -0.47 10.84 10.97
CA VAL A 174 -0.24 9.67 11.80
C VAL A 174 -0.90 9.88 13.16
N ASP A 175 -1.56 8.83 13.68
CA ASP A 175 -2.24 8.83 14.98
C ASP A 175 -2.28 7.39 15.49
N THR A 176 -1.12 6.86 15.87
CA THR A 176 -0.99 5.48 16.35
C THR A 176 -1.45 5.30 17.79
N GLY A 177 -1.70 6.41 18.49
CA GLY A 177 -1.96 6.44 19.92
C GLY A 177 -0.69 6.41 20.79
N ASP A 178 0.50 6.36 20.19
CA ASP A 178 1.80 6.45 20.84
C ASP A 178 2.54 7.70 20.34
N PRO A 179 2.69 8.75 21.17
CA PRO A 179 3.31 10.00 20.77
C PRO A 179 4.78 9.88 20.35
N ASP A 180 5.52 8.90 20.89
CA ASP A 180 6.93 8.70 20.59
C ASP A 180 7.08 8.07 19.19
N ILE A 181 6.21 7.11 18.86
CA ILE A 181 6.15 6.51 17.52
C ILE A 181 5.67 7.54 16.49
N ASP A 182 4.61 8.28 16.79
CA ASP A 182 4.12 9.34 15.91
C ASP A 182 5.21 10.36 15.60
N SER A 183 5.96 10.78 16.63
CA SER A 183 7.09 11.72 16.47
C SER A 183 8.21 11.18 15.59
N LYS A 184 8.48 9.88 15.62
CA LYS A 184 9.48 9.23 14.74
C LYS A 184 9.01 9.16 13.29
N ILE A 185 7.70 9.07 13.06
CA ILE A 185 7.11 8.95 11.73
C ILE A 185 6.89 10.32 11.09
N ARG A 186 6.66 11.37 11.88
CA ARG A 186 6.50 12.74 11.38
C ARG A 186 7.70 13.21 10.60
N GLY A 187 7.46 14.11 9.64
CA GLY A 187 8.46 14.71 8.78
C GLY A 187 8.22 14.43 7.30
N TRP A 188 9.25 14.62 6.48
CA TRP A 188 9.15 14.52 5.02
C TRP A 188 9.36 13.09 4.54
N HIS A 189 8.37 12.55 3.85
CA HIS A 189 8.40 11.23 3.26
C HIS A 189 8.35 11.27 1.74
N ARG A 190 9.13 10.40 1.12
CA ARG A 190 9.08 10.15 -0.31
C ARG A 190 8.01 9.11 -0.62
N ILE A 191 7.05 9.47 -1.49
CA ILE A 191 5.91 8.65 -1.85
C ILE A 191 5.97 8.32 -3.33
N HIS A 192 5.78 7.06 -3.68
CA HIS A 192 5.63 6.65 -5.07
C HIS A 192 4.25 7.06 -5.57
N ILE A 193 4.22 7.85 -6.65
CA ILE A 193 3.01 8.36 -7.29
C ILE A 193 2.91 7.96 -8.78
N GLY A 194 3.95 7.37 -9.31
CA GLY A 194 4.07 6.85 -10.67
C GLY A 194 5.31 5.97 -10.80
N ARG A 195 5.50 5.35 -11.97
CA ARG A 195 6.59 4.39 -12.22
C ARG A 195 7.98 4.98 -11.98
N PHE A 196 8.19 6.21 -12.42
CA PHE A 196 9.48 6.93 -12.27
C PHE A 196 9.30 8.23 -11.48
N GLU A 197 8.21 8.33 -10.75
CA GLU A 197 7.80 9.58 -10.13
C GLU A 197 7.54 9.39 -8.64
N THR A 198 8.17 10.24 -7.86
CA THR A 198 7.96 10.33 -6.43
C THR A 198 7.64 11.77 -6.04
N ARG A 199 6.93 11.93 -4.94
CA ARG A 199 6.61 13.22 -4.33
C ARG A 199 7.03 13.22 -2.87
N LEU A 200 7.60 14.33 -2.41
CA LEU A 200 7.82 14.58 -1.00
C LEU A 200 6.54 15.20 -0.40
N ILE A 201 6.05 14.60 0.68
CA ILE A 201 4.89 15.08 1.43
C ILE A 201 5.23 15.01 2.92
N GLU A 202 4.79 16.02 3.65
CA GLU A 202 4.96 16.07 5.09
C GLU A 202 3.94 15.16 5.80
N VAL A 203 4.40 14.42 6.80
CA VAL A 203 3.58 13.67 7.77
C VAL A 203 3.53 14.47 9.07
N VAL A 204 2.34 14.80 9.54
CA VAL A 204 2.09 15.58 10.77
C VAL A 204 1.39 14.77 11.84
#